data_6954b777053929611a694e88ad7f67f6
#
_entry.id   6954b777053929611a694e88ad7f67f6
#
_cell.length_a   1.000
_cell.length_b   1.000
_cell.length_c   1.000
_cell.angle_alpha   90.00
_cell.angle_beta   90.00
_cell.angle_gamma   90.00
#
_symmetry.space_group_name_H-M   'P 1'
#
loop_
_entity.id
_entity.type
_entity.pdbx_description
1 polymer ?
#
loop_
_entity_poly.entity_id
_entity_poly.type
_entity_poly.pdbx_seq_one_letter_code
_entity_poly.pdbx_strand_id
1 'polypeptide(L)'
;MHNEILRDKEYIRQLKKAIYEQYGISAVEITPAERGYYGETWKIHAGSDYFLKMDYLPFHQKRFQQSLFLIEYLCESGMDFVGRIIKTRENKLYSKFNTAIIGLFEWIDAINVETDETKSAEYQLLCQIYLLTKPRLNIPTALFSDDAAMRFYQQWDRLKSAPKTDADCTVL
;
A
#
# COMPACT_ATOMS: atom_id res chain seq x y z
N MET A 1 -0.48 -7.40 -20.72
CA MET A 1 0.87 -6.92 -21.15
C MET A 1 1.46 -6.15 -19.98
N HIS A 2 2.43 -6.71 -19.29
CA HIS A 2 3.18 -6.01 -18.25
C HIS A 2 4.18 -5.10 -18.96
N ASN A 3 3.94 -3.80 -18.97
CA ASN A 3 4.97 -2.85 -19.34
C ASN A 3 6.00 -2.85 -18.20
N GLU A 4 7.08 -3.59 -18.34
CA GLU A 4 8.28 -3.37 -17.55
C GLU A 4 8.70 -1.92 -17.77
N ILE A 5 8.71 -1.14 -16.70
CA ILE A 5 9.27 0.20 -16.73
C ILE A 5 10.79 0.02 -16.76
N LEU A 6 11.34 -0.08 -17.96
CA LEU A 6 12.77 -0.08 -18.15
C LEU A 6 13.30 1.33 -17.85
N ARG A 7 13.77 1.52 -16.62
CA ARG A 7 14.52 2.72 -16.26
C ARG A 7 15.96 2.58 -16.67
N ASP A 8 16.52 3.63 -17.23
CA ASP A 8 17.91 3.62 -17.65
C ASP A 8 18.90 3.56 -16.46
N LYS A 9 20.15 3.29 -16.75
CA LYS A 9 21.19 3.18 -15.72
C LYS A 9 21.39 4.49 -14.95
N GLU A 10 21.15 5.61 -15.60
CA GLU A 10 21.30 6.92 -14.96
C GLU A 10 20.20 7.16 -13.93
N TYR A 11 18.96 6.81 -14.25
CA TYR A 11 17.85 6.87 -13.29
C TYR A 11 18.14 6.01 -12.05
N ILE A 12 18.58 4.76 -12.26
CA ILE A 12 18.94 3.87 -11.13
C ILE A 12 20.08 4.44 -10.30
N ARG A 13 21.08 5.04 -10.93
CA ARG A 13 22.18 5.70 -10.23
C ARG A 13 21.70 6.87 -9.37
N GLN A 14 20.82 7.71 -9.92
CA GLN A 14 20.21 8.82 -9.17
C GLN A 14 19.32 8.34 -8.02
N LEU A 15 18.57 7.28 -8.24
CA LEU A 15 17.73 6.67 -7.20
C LEU A 15 18.58 6.10 -6.06
N LYS A 16 19.67 5.37 -6.36
CA LYS A 16 20.63 4.89 -5.36
C LYS A 16 21.20 6.05 -4.53
N LYS A 17 21.59 7.14 -5.21
CA LYS A 17 22.11 8.35 -4.55
C LYS A 17 21.07 8.96 -3.61
N ALA A 18 19.84 9.14 -4.07
CA ALA A 18 18.74 9.68 -3.27
C ALA A 18 18.43 8.83 -2.02
N ILE A 19 18.43 7.50 -2.17
CA ILE A 19 18.23 6.57 -1.06
C ILE A 19 19.36 6.69 -0.04
N TYR A 20 20.62 6.77 -0.50
CA TYR A 20 21.74 6.97 0.40
C TYR A 20 21.67 8.29 1.16
N GLU A 21 21.41 9.40 0.45
CA GLU A 21 21.33 10.73 1.05
C GLU A 21 20.21 10.86 2.07
N GLN A 22 19.05 10.30 1.74
CA GLN A 22 17.82 10.48 2.54
C GLN A 22 17.64 9.43 3.64
N TYR A 23 18.03 8.19 3.37
CA TYR A 23 17.82 7.08 4.31
C TYR A 23 19.11 6.50 4.90
N GLY A 24 20.28 6.86 4.36
CA GLY A 24 21.56 6.31 4.80
C GLY A 24 21.84 4.90 4.31
N ILE A 25 21.09 4.41 3.34
CA ILE A 25 21.18 3.04 2.85
C ILE A 25 22.01 3.01 1.57
N SER A 26 23.10 2.25 1.59
CA SER A 26 23.97 2.02 0.44
C SER A 26 23.44 0.86 -0.40
N ALA A 27 22.58 1.16 -1.36
CA ALA A 27 21.97 0.16 -2.23
C ALA A 27 23.03 -0.47 -3.17
N VAL A 28 23.25 -1.78 -3.04
CA VAL A 28 24.10 -2.56 -3.96
C VAL A 28 23.36 -2.75 -5.29
N GLU A 29 22.10 -3.18 -5.20
CA GLU A 29 21.25 -3.43 -6.34
C GLU A 29 19.85 -2.86 -6.12
N ILE A 30 19.19 -2.42 -7.21
CA ILE A 30 17.80 -2.02 -7.23
C ILE A 30 17.13 -2.71 -8.42
N THR A 31 16.11 -3.52 -8.14
CA THR A 31 15.35 -4.26 -9.14
C THR A 31 13.87 -3.90 -9.07
N PRO A 32 13.13 -3.91 -10.20
CA PRO A 32 11.70 -3.73 -10.16
C PRO A 32 11.05 -4.79 -9.26
N ALA A 33 10.14 -4.38 -8.40
CA ALA A 33 9.22 -5.26 -7.69
C ALA A 33 7.91 -5.39 -8.47
N GLU A 34 6.98 -6.19 -7.98
CA GLU A 34 5.66 -6.31 -8.58
C GLU A 34 4.96 -4.95 -8.67
N ARG A 35 4.19 -4.74 -9.74
CA ARG A 35 3.62 -3.45 -10.09
C ARG A 35 2.52 -3.01 -9.11
N GLY A 36 2.66 -1.82 -8.52
CA GLY A 36 1.56 -1.11 -7.89
C GLY A 36 0.66 -0.39 -8.91
N TYR A 37 -0.63 -0.15 -8.56
CA TYR A 37 -1.61 0.47 -9.45
C TYR A 37 -1.29 1.93 -9.81
N TYR A 38 -0.65 2.70 -8.92
CA TYR A 38 -0.50 4.16 -9.02
C TYR A 38 0.93 4.66 -9.07
N GLY A 39 1.92 3.77 -9.18
CA GLY A 39 3.32 4.17 -9.15
C GLY A 39 4.27 3.03 -9.43
N GLU A 40 5.51 3.23 -9.05
CA GLU A 40 6.58 2.25 -9.18
C GLU A 40 6.87 1.60 -7.84
N THR A 41 7.25 0.34 -7.89
CA THR A 41 7.74 -0.41 -6.74
C THR A 41 9.08 -1.05 -7.06
N TRP A 42 9.99 -1.02 -6.10
CA TRP A 42 11.34 -1.50 -6.26
C TRP A 42 11.78 -2.32 -5.06
N LYS A 43 12.54 -3.37 -5.33
CA LYS A 43 13.30 -4.09 -4.32
C LYS A 43 14.70 -3.50 -4.25
N ILE A 44 15.17 -3.20 -3.04
CA ILE A 44 16.49 -2.63 -2.79
C ILE A 44 17.30 -3.62 -1.98
N HIS A 45 18.44 -4.01 -2.51
CA HIS A 45 19.43 -4.83 -1.84
C HIS A 45 20.52 -3.95 -1.23
N ALA A 46 20.72 -4.05 0.10
CA ALA A 46 21.73 -3.24 0.80
C ALA A 46 22.19 -3.91 2.11
N GLY A 47 22.61 -5.17 2.06
CA GLY A 47 22.89 -5.97 3.26
C GLY A 47 21.63 -6.54 3.91
N SER A 48 20.54 -5.78 3.90
CA SER A 48 19.15 -6.22 4.07
C SER A 48 18.35 -5.82 2.85
N ASP A 49 17.19 -6.45 2.66
CA ASP A 49 16.27 -6.10 1.59
C ASP A 49 15.25 -5.09 2.07
N TYR A 50 14.85 -4.18 1.16
CA TYR A 50 13.83 -3.18 1.40
C TYR A 50 12.86 -3.11 0.24
N PHE A 51 11.63 -2.67 0.53
CA PHE A 51 10.60 -2.38 -0.46
C PHE A 51 10.44 -0.86 -0.58
N LEU A 52 10.69 -0.33 -1.78
CA LEU A 52 10.48 1.08 -2.08
C LEU A 52 9.20 1.24 -2.90
N LYS A 53 8.30 2.11 -2.43
CA LYS A 53 7.11 2.52 -3.16
C LYS A 53 7.23 3.99 -3.56
N MET A 54 6.91 4.27 -4.83
CA MET A 54 6.96 5.61 -5.42
C MET A 54 5.60 5.98 -5.99
N ASP A 55 5.16 7.20 -5.71
CA ASP A 55 3.89 7.74 -6.20
C ASP A 55 4.14 9.07 -6.93
N TYR A 56 3.85 9.08 -8.23
CA TYR A 56 4.03 10.24 -9.12
C TYR A 56 2.76 11.08 -9.30
N LEU A 57 1.59 10.55 -8.92
CA LEU A 57 0.32 11.16 -9.22
C LEU A 57 -0.05 12.24 -8.18
N PRO A 58 -0.04 13.53 -8.51
CA PRO A 58 -0.25 14.61 -7.54
C PRO A 58 -1.54 14.46 -6.72
N PHE A 59 -2.63 14.01 -7.34
CA PHE A 59 -3.90 13.80 -6.67
C PHE A 59 -3.88 12.60 -5.69
N HIS A 60 -2.95 11.65 -5.87
CA HIS A 60 -2.82 10.47 -5.04
C HIS A 60 -1.77 10.63 -3.92
N GLN A 61 -0.78 11.49 -4.12
CA GLN A 61 0.34 11.68 -3.18
C GLN A 61 -0.13 12.00 -1.75
N LYS A 62 -1.18 12.83 -1.60
CA LYS A 62 -1.74 13.15 -0.29
C LYS A 62 -2.27 11.89 0.43
N ARG A 63 -2.97 11.02 -0.29
CA ARG A 63 -3.47 9.74 0.25
C ARG A 63 -2.31 8.80 0.62
N PHE A 64 -1.29 8.76 -0.23
CA PHE A 64 -0.10 7.97 0.06
C PHE A 64 0.59 8.43 1.34
N GLN A 65 0.81 9.73 1.52
CA GLN A 65 1.34 10.28 2.76
C GLN A 65 0.46 9.92 3.98
N GLN A 66 -0.84 10.07 3.87
CA GLN A 66 -1.78 9.70 4.95
C GLN A 66 -1.71 8.21 5.27
N SER A 67 -1.55 7.34 4.27
CA SER A 67 -1.40 5.90 4.52
C SER A 67 -0.11 5.57 5.27
N LEU A 68 0.99 6.30 5.02
CA LEU A 68 2.23 6.12 5.76
C LEU A 68 2.08 6.50 7.25
N PHE A 69 1.37 7.60 7.55
CA PHE A 69 1.06 7.94 8.95
C PHE A 69 0.19 6.88 9.63
N LEU A 70 -0.77 6.33 8.90
CA LEU A 70 -1.60 5.24 9.43
C LEU A 70 -0.77 3.99 9.71
N ILE A 71 0.09 3.57 8.77
CA ILE A 71 0.97 2.41 8.94
C ILE A 71 1.87 2.59 10.16
N GLU A 72 2.49 3.76 10.31
CA GLU A 72 3.33 4.06 11.46
C GLU A 72 2.56 3.95 12.77
N TYR A 73 1.36 4.55 12.82
CA TYR A 73 0.49 4.45 14.00
C TYR A 73 0.13 2.99 14.33
N LEU A 74 -0.17 2.18 13.33
CA LEU A 74 -0.47 0.75 13.52
C LEU A 74 0.74 -0.01 14.07
N CYS A 75 1.94 0.24 13.53
CA CYS A 75 3.18 -0.36 14.03
C CYS A 75 3.47 0.06 15.48
N GLU A 76 3.35 1.35 15.80
CA GLU A 76 3.53 1.87 17.16
C GLU A 76 2.50 1.32 18.14
N SER A 77 1.33 0.93 17.65
CA SER A 77 0.27 0.29 18.43
C SER A 77 0.44 -1.23 18.57
N GLY A 78 1.56 -1.78 18.10
CA GLY A 78 1.90 -3.18 18.27
C GLY A 78 1.36 -4.12 17.19
N MET A 79 0.90 -3.60 16.05
CA MET A 79 0.53 -4.44 14.91
C MET A 79 1.78 -4.84 14.13
N ASP A 80 2.06 -6.12 14.05
CA ASP A 80 3.25 -6.71 13.41
C ASP A 80 3.01 -7.22 11.99
N PHE A 81 1.74 -7.24 11.54
CA PHE A 81 1.36 -7.69 10.18
C PHE A 81 1.33 -6.56 9.14
N VAL A 82 1.66 -5.33 9.51
CA VAL A 82 1.83 -4.22 8.59
C VAL A 82 3.31 -3.98 8.28
N GLY A 83 3.64 -3.69 7.01
CA GLY A 83 5.02 -3.43 6.62
C GLY A 83 5.61 -2.25 7.36
N ARG A 84 6.70 -2.45 8.10
CA ARG A 84 7.35 -1.41 8.89
C ARG A 84 8.02 -0.39 7.98
N ILE A 85 7.79 0.90 8.28
CA ILE A 85 8.37 2.01 7.52
C ILE A 85 9.81 2.26 7.99
N ILE A 86 10.71 2.42 7.04
CA ILE A 86 12.07 2.92 7.28
C ILE A 86 12.04 4.44 7.21
N LYS A 87 12.31 5.10 8.33
CA LYS A 87 12.32 6.56 8.39
C LYS A 87 13.57 7.14 7.72
N THR A 88 13.45 8.34 7.18
CA THR A 88 14.61 9.09 6.68
C THR A 88 15.56 9.46 7.82
N ARG A 89 16.78 9.92 7.47
CA ARG A 89 17.75 10.46 8.45
C ARG A 89 17.20 11.62 9.27
N GLU A 90 16.19 12.34 8.74
CA GLU A 90 15.49 13.42 9.42
C GLU A 90 14.25 12.94 10.19
N ASN A 91 14.10 11.62 10.38
CA ASN A 91 12.96 11.00 11.06
C ASN A 91 11.60 11.23 10.39
N LYS A 92 11.57 11.41 9.07
CA LYS A 92 10.34 11.53 8.27
C LYS A 92 9.92 10.18 7.72
N LEU A 93 8.60 9.96 7.53
CA LEU A 93 8.02 8.71 7.00
C LEU A 93 8.18 8.57 5.49
N TYR A 94 8.46 9.66 4.80
CA TYR A 94 8.62 9.70 3.35
C TYR A 94 9.62 10.75 2.94
N SER A 95 10.05 10.68 1.69
CA SER A 95 10.88 11.70 1.07
C SER A 95 10.42 11.97 -0.36
N LYS A 96 11.17 12.78 -1.10
CA LYS A 96 10.88 13.09 -2.49
C LYS A 96 12.02 12.63 -3.39
N PHE A 97 11.65 12.10 -4.55
CA PHE A 97 12.58 11.83 -5.64
C PHE A 97 11.94 12.31 -6.95
N ASN A 98 12.56 13.32 -7.57
CA ASN A 98 11.94 14.06 -8.69
C ASN A 98 10.54 14.58 -8.31
N THR A 99 9.52 14.18 -9.05
CA THR A 99 8.12 14.53 -8.77
C THR A 99 7.40 13.52 -7.88
N ALA A 100 8.06 12.40 -7.56
CA ALA A 100 7.45 11.34 -6.76
C ALA A 100 7.60 11.59 -5.25
N ILE A 101 6.59 11.16 -4.49
CA ILE A 101 6.72 10.85 -3.09
C ILE A 101 7.21 9.40 -2.98
N ILE A 102 8.23 9.17 -2.16
CA ILE A 102 8.77 7.83 -1.92
C ILE A 102 8.63 7.43 -0.45
N GLY A 103 8.19 6.20 -0.21
CA GLY A 103 8.18 5.54 1.08
C GLY A 103 9.01 4.26 1.00
N LEU A 104 9.82 4.04 2.02
CA LEU A 104 10.68 2.88 2.14
C LEU A 104 10.20 1.99 3.30
N PHE A 105 10.18 0.68 3.07
CA PHE A 105 9.68 -0.31 4.02
C PHE A 105 10.67 -1.46 4.18
N GLU A 106 10.59 -2.16 5.29
CA GLU A 106 11.21 -3.47 5.40
C GLU A 106 10.67 -4.42 4.32
N TRP A 107 11.53 -5.25 3.75
CA TRP A 107 11.10 -6.28 2.82
C TRP A 107 10.41 -7.41 3.59
N ILE A 108 9.24 -7.80 3.12
CA ILE A 108 8.52 -8.98 3.64
C ILE A 108 8.71 -10.10 2.62
N ASP A 109 9.41 -11.15 3.01
CA ASP A 109 9.58 -12.33 2.19
C ASP A 109 8.36 -13.25 2.33
N ALA A 110 7.32 -12.94 1.58
CA ALA A 110 6.05 -13.63 1.61
C ALA A 110 5.45 -13.71 0.19
N ILE A 111 4.58 -14.66 0.00
CA ILE A 111 3.78 -14.82 -1.23
C ILE A 111 2.35 -14.41 -0.96
N ASN A 112 1.71 -13.82 -1.95
CA ASN A 112 0.27 -13.59 -1.91
C ASN A 112 -0.46 -14.93 -2.05
N VAL A 113 -1.25 -15.27 -1.05
CA VAL A 113 -2.10 -16.46 -1.07
C VAL A 113 -3.56 -15.99 -1.05
N GLU A 114 -4.26 -16.15 -2.16
CA GLU A 114 -5.69 -15.92 -2.23
C GLU A 114 -6.40 -17.27 -2.10
N THR A 115 -6.79 -17.61 -0.88
CA THR A 115 -7.60 -18.81 -0.63
C THR A 115 -8.78 -18.45 0.24
N ASP A 116 -9.85 -19.25 0.17
CA ASP A 116 -10.99 -19.09 1.07
C ASP A 116 -10.59 -19.28 2.54
N GLU A 117 -9.52 -20.02 2.78
CA GLU A 117 -8.96 -20.27 4.12
C GLU A 117 -8.35 -19.01 4.76
N THR A 118 -7.78 -18.10 3.95
CA THR A 118 -7.16 -16.85 4.46
C THR A 118 -8.19 -15.76 4.73
N LYS A 119 -9.35 -15.79 4.12
CA LYS A 119 -10.38 -14.73 4.22
C LYS A 119 -10.80 -14.45 5.66
N SER A 120 -10.99 -15.49 6.47
CA SER A 120 -11.36 -15.31 7.88
C SER A 120 -10.28 -14.56 8.66
N ALA A 121 -9.01 -14.89 8.43
CA ALA A 121 -7.88 -14.21 9.07
C ALA A 121 -7.78 -12.74 8.59
N GLU A 122 -7.95 -12.50 7.30
CA GLU A 122 -7.94 -11.14 6.71
C GLU A 122 -9.04 -10.26 7.33
N TYR A 123 -10.27 -10.78 7.47
CA TYR A 123 -11.35 -10.05 8.14
C TYR A 123 -11.04 -9.77 9.61
N GLN A 124 -10.42 -10.70 10.33
CA GLN A 124 -10.01 -10.48 11.71
C GLN A 124 -8.96 -9.36 11.81
N LEU A 125 -7.97 -9.34 10.91
CA LEU A 125 -6.96 -8.27 10.85
C LEU A 125 -7.61 -6.92 10.52
N LEU A 126 -8.52 -6.87 9.56
CA LEU A 126 -9.27 -5.65 9.22
C LEU A 126 -10.11 -5.15 10.39
N CYS A 127 -10.75 -6.05 11.15
CA CYS A 127 -11.48 -5.68 12.36
C CYS A 127 -10.55 -5.10 13.43
N GLN A 128 -9.36 -5.65 13.62
CA GLN A 128 -8.36 -5.10 14.56
C GLN A 128 -7.95 -3.68 14.15
N ILE A 129 -7.63 -3.46 12.86
CA ILE A 129 -7.32 -2.14 12.33
C ILE A 129 -8.48 -1.17 12.60
N TYR A 130 -9.71 -1.58 12.29
CA TYR A 130 -10.89 -0.75 12.48
C TYR A 130 -11.10 -0.37 13.96
N LEU A 131 -11.01 -1.34 14.87
CA LEU A 131 -11.21 -1.11 16.30
C LEU A 131 -10.13 -0.17 16.87
N LEU A 132 -8.90 -0.30 16.39
CA LEU A 132 -7.79 0.54 16.82
C LEU A 132 -7.90 1.97 16.28
N THR A 133 -8.35 2.13 15.04
CA THR A 133 -8.35 3.42 14.35
C THR A 133 -9.62 4.24 14.60
N LYS A 134 -10.77 3.59 14.81
CA LYS A 134 -12.07 4.24 15.00
C LYS A 134 -12.11 5.33 16.06
N PRO A 135 -11.51 5.17 17.26
CA PRO A 135 -11.65 6.17 18.31
C PRO A 135 -10.65 7.32 18.23
N ARG A 136 -9.62 7.25 17.41
CA ARG A 136 -8.45 8.14 17.51
C ARG A 136 -8.06 8.86 16.23
N LEU A 137 -8.42 8.32 15.09
CA LEU A 137 -8.10 8.94 13.82
C LEU A 137 -9.32 9.68 13.30
N ASN A 138 -9.19 10.99 13.17
CA ASN A 138 -10.12 11.79 12.39
C ASN A 138 -9.92 11.45 10.92
N ILE A 139 -10.22 10.18 10.57
CA ILE A 139 -10.17 9.71 9.20
C ILE A 139 -11.29 10.44 8.49
N PRO A 140 -10.98 11.24 7.47
CA PRO A 140 -12.03 11.91 6.72
C PRO A 140 -13.01 10.85 6.24
N THR A 141 -14.24 10.92 6.70
CA THR A 141 -15.37 10.07 6.26
C THR A 141 -15.69 10.25 4.78
N ALA A 142 -15.02 11.15 4.11
CA ALA A 142 -15.16 11.49 2.69
C ALA A 142 -14.67 10.44 1.68
N LEU A 143 -14.45 9.18 2.09
CA LEU A 143 -14.21 8.09 1.13
C LEU A 143 -15.48 7.61 0.43
N PHE A 144 -16.64 7.91 0.97
CA PHE A 144 -17.93 7.62 0.34
C PHE A 144 -18.67 8.94 0.18
N SER A 145 -18.66 9.51 -1.05
CA SER A 145 -19.66 10.51 -1.41
C SER A 145 -21.04 9.90 -1.26
N ASP A 146 -22.06 10.70 -0.95
CA ASP A 146 -23.44 10.25 -0.90
C ASP A 146 -23.85 9.53 -2.19
N ASP A 147 -23.30 9.93 -3.33
CA ASP A 147 -23.44 9.27 -4.62
C ASP A 147 -22.85 7.85 -4.66
N ALA A 148 -21.76 7.58 -3.96
CA ALA A 148 -21.17 6.24 -3.91
C ALA A 148 -22.01 5.33 -3.03
N ALA A 149 -22.51 5.82 -1.91
CA ALA A 149 -23.44 5.10 -1.06
C ALA A 149 -24.77 4.81 -1.79
N MET A 150 -25.35 5.80 -2.49
CA MET A 150 -26.55 5.60 -3.29
C MET A 150 -26.36 4.57 -4.41
N ARG A 151 -25.24 4.62 -5.14
CA ARG A 151 -24.91 3.62 -6.16
C ARG A 151 -24.77 2.22 -5.58
N PHE A 152 -24.15 2.08 -4.41
CA PHE A 152 -24.06 0.80 -3.71
C PHE A 152 -25.44 0.25 -3.36
N TYR A 153 -26.31 1.06 -2.75
CA TYR A 153 -27.68 0.63 -2.41
C TYR A 153 -28.50 0.25 -3.64
N GLN A 154 -28.39 1.02 -4.73
CA GLN A 154 -29.06 0.69 -5.99
C GLN A 154 -28.57 -0.64 -6.58
N GLN A 155 -27.28 -0.91 -6.54
CA GLN A 155 -26.72 -2.19 -6.98
C GLN A 155 -27.17 -3.35 -6.06
N TRP A 156 -27.17 -3.12 -4.76
CA TRP A 156 -27.63 -4.09 -3.78
C TRP A 156 -29.10 -4.45 -3.97
N ASP A 157 -29.97 -3.48 -4.21
CA ASP A 157 -31.40 -3.73 -4.47
C ASP A 157 -31.61 -4.45 -5.80
N ARG A 158 -30.82 -4.16 -6.83
CA ARG A 158 -30.82 -4.92 -8.09
C ARG A 158 -30.42 -6.38 -7.88
N LEU A 159 -29.39 -6.64 -7.09
CA LEU A 159 -28.95 -8.00 -6.76
C LEU A 159 -30.02 -8.79 -5.97
N LYS A 160 -30.69 -8.12 -5.01
CA LYS A 160 -31.78 -8.75 -4.25
C LYS A 160 -32.97 -9.09 -5.12
N SER A 161 -33.27 -8.29 -6.14
CA SER A 161 -34.39 -8.47 -7.04
C SER A 161 -34.08 -9.34 -8.27
N ALA A 162 -32.81 -9.68 -8.49
CA ALA A 162 -32.39 -10.56 -9.57
C ALA A 162 -32.97 -12.00 -9.34
N PRO A 163 -33.46 -12.67 -10.37
CA PRO A 163 -33.91 -14.06 -10.24
C PRO A 163 -32.70 -14.92 -9.82
N LYS A 164 -32.85 -15.65 -8.73
CA LYS A 164 -31.84 -16.60 -8.26
C LYS A 164 -31.73 -17.74 -9.27
N THR A 165 -30.57 -17.95 -9.82
CA THR A 165 -30.28 -19.14 -10.63
C THR A 165 -29.78 -20.25 -9.72
N ASP A 166 -30.00 -21.53 -10.10
CA ASP A 166 -29.58 -22.69 -9.29
C ASP A 166 -28.07 -22.71 -9.01
N ALA A 167 -27.27 -21.98 -9.79
CA ALA A 167 -25.82 -21.77 -9.56
C ALA A 167 -25.52 -20.87 -8.36
N ASP A 168 -26.44 -19.98 -7.96
CA ASP A 168 -26.26 -19.05 -6.85
C ASP A 168 -26.46 -19.69 -5.47
N CYS A 169 -26.98 -20.93 -5.42
CA CYS A 169 -27.24 -21.66 -4.18
C CYS A 169 -26.05 -22.49 -3.66
N THR A 170 -24.91 -22.50 -4.36
CA THR A 170 -23.75 -23.32 -3.99
C THR A 170 -22.65 -22.56 -3.25
N VAL A 171 -22.88 -21.29 -2.92
CA VAL A 171 -21.92 -20.46 -2.17
C VAL A 171 -22.62 -19.89 -0.94
N LEU A 172 -22.75 -20.71 0.07
CA LEU A 172 -22.94 -20.32 1.49
C LEU A 172 -22.17 -21.29 2.35
#